data_0101c1bd93c8626d761c00b6eee8f27d
#
_entry.id   0101c1bd93c8626d761c00b6eee8f27d
#
_cell.length_a   1.000
_cell.length_b   1.000
_cell.length_c   1.000
_cell.angle_alpha   90.00
_cell.angle_beta   90.00
_cell.angle_gamma   90.00
#
_symmetry.space_group_name_H-M   'P 1'
#
loop_
_entity.id
_entity.type
_entity.pdbx_description
1 polymer ?
#
loop_
_entity_poly.entity_id
_entity_poly.type
_entity_poly.pdbx_seq_one_letter_code
_entity_poly.pdbx_strand_id
1 'polypeptide(L)'
;MIEKLKSVEEKFENINAQLCDPDVVSDIEKYKTLMQEAKHLTPVVEKYREYKKVNADFEEAQALLDEGGLDKDFREMVQEQFEQSRDDLEKIKEELKILLLPRDP
;
A
#
# COMPACT_ATOMS: atom_id res chain seq x y z
N MET A 1 4.10 -12.19 1.30
CA MET A 1 3.03 -11.17 1.24
C MET A 1 3.42 -9.97 0.39
N ILE A 2 4.60 -9.41 0.59
CA ILE A 2 5.03 -8.20 -0.15
C ILE A 2 5.11 -8.43 -1.66
N GLU A 3 5.65 -9.55 -2.10
CA GLU A 3 5.76 -9.88 -3.52
C GLU A 3 4.39 -9.96 -4.19
N LYS A 4 3.42 -10.55 -3.50
CA LYS A 4 2.04 -10.64 -4.00
C LYS A 4 1.43 -9.24 -4.13
N LEU A 5 1.68 -8.37 -3.15
CA LEU A 5 1.16 -7.00 -3.18
C LEU A 5 1.76 -6.19 -4.31
N LYS A 6 3.05 -6.37 -4.60
CA LYS A 6 3.69 -5.73 -5.75
C LYS A 6 3.03 -6.17 -7.05
N SER A 7 2.77 -7.47 -7.20
CA SER A 7 2.09 -8.01 -8.37
C SER A 7 0.68 -7.43 -8.53
N VAL A 8 -0.05 -7.32 -7.43
CA VAL A 8 -1.40 -6.74 -7.44
C VAL A 8 -1.35 -5.28 -7.88
N GLU A 9 -0.40 -4.51 -7.36
CA GLU A 9 -0.25 -3.10 -7.73
C GLU A 9 0.10 -2.95 -9.21
N GLU A 10 1.03 -3.77 -9.73
CA GLU A 10 1.40 -3.77 -11.14
C GLU A 10 0.20 -4.09 -12.04
N LYS A 11 -0.57 -5.09 -11.65
CA LYS A 11 -1.78 -5.47 -12.37
C LYS A 11 -2.79 -4.32 -12.39
N PHE A 12 -2.97 -3.67 -11.24
CA PHE A 12 -3.87 -2.52 -11.11
C PHE A 12 -3.45 -1.38 -12.04
N GLU A 13 -2.16 -1.04 -12.06
CA GLU A 13 -1.63 0.00 -12.93
C GLU A 13 -1.80 -0.36 -14.41
N ASN A 14 -1.57 -1.62 -14.75
CA ASN A 14 -1.77 -2.12 -16.12
C ASN A 14 -3.23 -1.99 -16.54
N ILE A 15 -4.16 -2.39 -15.68
CA ILE A 15 -5.60 -2.27 -15.95
C ILE A 15 -5.98 -0.81 -16.18
N ASN A 16 -5.50 0.09 -15.33
CA ASN A 16 -5.77 1.52 -15.48
C ASN A 16 -5.22 2.09 -16.78
N ALA A 17 -4.04 1.63 -17.21
CA ALA A 17 -3.48 2.02 -18.48
C ALA A 17 -4.36 1.54 -19.65
N GLN A 18 -4.84 0.30 -19.58
CA GLN A 18 -5.75 -0.24 -20.60
C GLN A 18 -7.06 0.53 -20.66
N LEU A 19 -7.57 0.97 -19.52
CA LEU A 19 -8.81 1.76 -19.47
C LEU A 19 -8.69 3.11 -20.17
N CYS A 20 -7.48 3.57 -20.42
CA CYS A 20 -7.22 4.80 -21.17
C CYS A 20 -7.01 4.54 -22.68
N ASP A 21 -6.95 3.28 -23.08
CA ASP A 21 -6.73 2.90 -24.48
C ASP A 21 -8.05 3.04 -25.26
N PRO A 22 -8.09 3.81 -26.36
CA PRO A 22 -9.32 3.97 -27.15
C PRO A 22 -9.90 2.67 -27.66
N ASP A 23 -9.06 1.69 -27.98
CA ASP A 23 -9.52 0.37 -28.43
C ASP A 23 -10.24 -0.40 -27.35
N VAL A 24 -9.84 -0.22 -26.09
CA VAL A 24 -10.51 -0.81 -24.94
C VAL A 24 -11.80 -0.05 -24.63
N VAL A 25 -11.75 1.28 -24.65
CA VAL A 25 -12.92 2.11 -24.38
C VAL A 25 -14.06 1.83 -25.37
N SER A 26 -13.73 1.53 -26.62
CA SER A 26 -14.72 1.22 -27.64
C SER A 26 -15.30 -0.19 -27.53
N ASP A 27 -14.65 -1.08 -26.77
CA ASP A 27 -15.14 -2.42 -26.50
C ASP A 27 -15.85 -2.42 -25.14
N ILE A 28 -17.17 -2.29 -25.17
CA ILE A 28 -17.97 -2.09 -23.97
C ILE A 28 -17.80 -3.22 -22.95
N GLU A 29 -17.82 -4.45 -23.38
CA GLU A 29 -17.71 -5.60 -22.48
C GLU A 29 -16.32 -5.67 -21.84
N LYS A 30 -15.27 -5.46 -22.63
CA LYS A 30 -13.89 -5.45 -22.14
C LYS A 30 -13.68 -4.32 -21.15
N TYR A 31 -14.16 -3.13 -21.48
CA TYR A 31 -14.08 -1.96 -20.62
C TYR A 31 -14.77 -2.22 -19.27
N LYS A 32 -15.98 -2.78 -19.32
CA LYS A 32 -16.75 -3.09 -18.10
C LYS A 32 -16.03 -4.11 -17.22
N THR A 33 -15.49 -5.16 -17.82
CA THR A 33 -14.75 -6.21 -17.10
C THR A 33 -13.52 -5.63 -16.41
N LEU A 34 -12.76 -4.81 -17.13
CA LEU A 34 -11.57 -4.15 -16.57
C LEU A 34 -11.91 -3.17 -15.45
N MET A 35 -13.01 -2.42 -15.60
CA MET A 35 -13.48 -1.51 -14.55
C MET A 35 -13.85 -2.26 -13.28
N GLN A 36 -14.53 -3.39 -13.40
CA GLN A 36 -14.90 -4.22 -12.26
C GLN A 36 -13.66 -4.78 -11.56
N GLU A 37 -12.67 -5.23 -12.36
CA GLU A 37 -11.43 -5.76 -11.82
C GLU A 37 -10.63 -4.66 -11.09
N ALA A 38 -10.53 -3.47 -11.68
CA ALA A 38 -9.87 -2.34 -11.03
C ALA A 38 -10.54 -1.99 -9.71
N LYS A 39 -11.86 -1.95 -9.69
CA LYS A 39 -12.64 -1.67 -8.47
C LYS A 39 -12.36 -2.70 -7.39
N HIS A 40 -12.24 -3.97 -7.78
CA HIS A 40 -11.96 -5.06 -6.85
C HIS A 40 -10.56 -4.94 -6.23
N LEU A 41 -9.57 -4.48 -7.01
CA LEU A 41 -8.19 -4.36 -6.56
C LEU A 41 -7.92 -3.07 -5.76
N THR A 42 -8.75 -2.04 -5.92
CA THR A 42 -8.54 -0.74 -5.30
C THR A 42 -8.28 -0.79 -3.79
N PRO A 43 -9.10 -1.50 -2.97
CA PRO A 43 -8.84 -1.52 -1.53
C PRO A 43 -7.48 -2.10 -1.15
N VAL A 44 -7.05 -3.14 -1.85
CA VAL A 44 -5.76 -3.79 -1.61
C VAL A 44 -4.62 -2.84 -1.97
N VAL A 45 -4.71 -2.20 -3.14
CA VAL A 45 -3.67 -1.29 -3.62
C VAL A 45 -3.55 -0.05 -2.72
N GLU A 46 -4.67 0.53 -2.31
CA GLU A 46 -4.66 1.68 -1.42
C GLU A 46 -4.01 1.33 -0.08
N LYS A 47 -4.35 0.18 0.48
CA LYS A 47 -3.78 -0.25 1.76
C LYS A 47 -2.29 -0.57 1.61
N TYR A 48 -1.88 -1.15 0.50
CA TYR A 48 -0.46 -1.42 0.24
C TYR A 48 0.34 -0.11 0.12
N ARG A 49 -0.22 0.91 -0.53
CA ARG A 49 0.43 2.22 -0.65
C ARG A 49 0.57 2.88 0.72
N GLU A 50 -0.44 2.76 1.56
CA GLU A 50 -0.37 3.21 2.95
C GLU A 50 0.73 2.47 3.71
N TYR A 51 0.82 1.16 3.54
CA TYR A 51 1.89 0.34 4.11
C TYR A 51 3.27 0.86 3.72
N LYS A 52 3.49 1.12 2.44
CA LYS A 52 4.79 1.60 1.95
C LYS A 52 5.17 2.94 2.58
N LYS A 53 4.21 3.84 2.73
CA LYS A 53 4.45 5.14 3.34
C LYS A 53 4.80 5.02 4.82
N VAL A 54 4.01 4.27 5.56
CA VAL A 54 4.24 4.07 7.00
C VAL A 54 5.55 3.33 7.25
N ASN A 55 5.87 2.36 6.40
CA ASN A 55 7.13 1.63 6.50
C ASN A 55 8.34 2.55 6.26
N ALA A 56 8.24 3.48 5.31
CA ALA A 56 9.27 4.46 5.07
C ALA A 56 9.46 5.39 6.29
N ASP A 57 8.36 5.82 6.90
CA ASP A 57 8.40 6.64 8.11
C ASP A 57 9.07 5.88 9.27
N PHE A 58 8.74 4.61 9.42
CA PHE A 58 9.34 3.74 10.44
C PHE A 58 10.85 3.60 10.23
N GLU A 59 11.27 3.30 9.01
CA GLU A 59 12.68 3.13 8.68
C GLU A 59 13.47 4.43 8.89
N GLU A 60 12.88 5.57 8.52
CA GLU A 60 13.50 6.88 8.74
C GLU A 60 13.70 7.16 10.23
N ALA A 61 12.67 6.93 11.03
CA ALA A 61 12.76 7.13 12.48
C ALA A 61 13.80 6.20 13.11
N GLN A 62 13.82 4.94 12.69
CA GLN A 62 14.80 3.97 13.16
C GLN A 62 16.23 4.40 12.82
N ALA A 63 16.44 4.85 11.59
CA ALA A 63 17.76 5.30 11.15
C ALA A 63 18.24 6.52 11.96
N LEU A 64 17.35 7.46 12.25
CA LEU A 64 17.68 8.63 13.04
C LEU A 64 18.06 8.25 14.48
N LEU A 65 17.33 7.31 15.09
CA LEU A 65 17.62 6.82 16.43
C LEU A 65 18.96 6.06 16.47
N ASP A 66 19.22 5.23 15.46
CA ASP A 66 20.44 4.43 15.38
C ASP A 66 21.68 5.30 15.17
N GLU A 67 21.54 6.36 14.36
CA GLU A 67 22.62 7.31 14.13
C GLU A 67 22.97 8.08 15.41
N GLY A 68 21.98 8.43 16.22
CA GLY A 68 22.20 9.16 17.46
C GLY A 68 22.53 10.63 17.25
N GLY A 69 23.05 11.28 18.30
CA GLY A 69 23.41 12.69 18.24
C GLY A 69 22.26 13.66 18.23
N LEU A 70 21.05 13.18 18.51
CA LEU A 70 19.84 14.01 18.56
C LEU A 70 19.75 14.72 19.91
N ASP A 71 19.28 15.98 19.93
CA ASP A 71 18.97 16.62 21.19
C ASP A 71 17.76 15.92 21.84
N LYS A 72 17.53 16.21 23.11
CA LYS A 72 16.52 15.52 23.90
C LYS A 72 15.13 15.63 23.29
N ASP A 73 14.71 16.85 22.96
CA ASP A 73 13.35 17.10 22.48
C ASP A 73 13.12 16.46 21.10
N PHE A 74 14.11 16.59 20.23
CA PHE A 74 14.03 15.98 18.91
C PHE A 74 14.01 14.46 18.99
N ARG A 75 14.86 13.90 19.89
CA ARG A 75 14.90 12.44 20.08
C ARG A 75 13.56 11.90 20.59
N GLU A 76 12.92 12.61 21.52
CA GLU A 76 11.61 12.22 22.05
C GLU A 76 10.56 12.21 20.93
N MET A 77 10.60 13.20 20.05
CA MET A 77 9.68 13.28 18.92
C MET A 77 9.90 12.12 17.93
N VAL A 78 11.16 11.82 17.63
CA VAL A 78 11.51 10.72 16.72
C VAL A 78 11.14 9.37 17.34
N GLN A 79 11.36 9.22 18.66
CA GLN A 79 11.00 7.99 19.38
C GLN A 79 9.48 7.77 19.32
N GLU A 80 8.70 8.82 19.50
CA GLU A 80 7.25 8.74 19.39
C GLU A 80 6.81 8.36 17.99
N GLN A 81 7.43 8.94 16.96
CA GLN A 81 7.15 8.58 15.57
C GLN A 81 7.51 7.12 15.28
N PHE A 82 8.62 6.64 15.82
CA PHE A 82 9.06 5.26 15.68
C PHE A 82 8.02 4.30 16.27
N GLU A 83 7.57 4.55 17.48
CA GLU A 83 6.58 3.71 18.15
C GLU A 83 5.24 3.73 17.44
N GLN A 84 4.79 4.90 17.01
CA GLN A 84 3.52 5.06 16.32
C GLN A 84 3.53 4.33 14.97
N SER A 85 4.60 4.51 14.19
CA SER A 85 4.68 3.85 12.88
C SER A 85 4.84 2.33 13.02
N ARG A 86 5.53 1.87 14.07
CA ARG A 86 5.61 0.43 14.36
C ARG A 86 4.23 -0.17 14.60
N ASP A 87 3.43 0.50 15.43
CA ASP A 87 2.08 0.04 15.77
C ASP A 87 1.17 0.10 14.54
N ASP A 88 1.28 1.17 13.76
CA ASP A 88 0.51 1.32 12.51
C ASP A 88 0.86 0.23 11.50
N LEU A 89 2.14 -0.14 11.39
CA LEU A 89 2.56 -1.20 10.50
C LEU A 89 1.94 -2.55 10.86
N GLU A 90 1.88 -2.88 12.15
CA GLU A 90 1.25 -4.12 12.59
C GLU A 90 -0.23 -4.16 12.22
N LYS A 91 -0.91 -3.05 12.44
CA LYS A 91 -2.34 -2.92 12.11
C LYS A 91 -2.56 -3.04 10.60
N ILE A 92 -1.76 -2.34 9.81
CA ILE A 92 -1.87 -2.38 8.34
C ILE A 92 -1.60 -3.78 7.81
N LYS A 93 -0.61 -4.48 8.36
CA LYS A 93 -0.31 -5.86 7.96
C LYS A 93 -1.49 -6.79 8.20
N GLU A 94 -2.17 -6.65 9.33
CA GLU A 94 -3.36 -7.44 9.62
C GLU A 94 -4.50 -7.11 8.65
N GLU A 95 -4.70 -5.84 8.36
CA GLU A 95 -5.71 -5.42 7.39
C GLU A 95 -5.41 -5.95 5.99
N LEU A 96 -4.12 -5.94 5.58
CA LEU A 96 -3.71 -6.50 4.28
C LEU A 96 -3.94 -8.00 4.20
N LYS A 97 -3.67 -8.74 5.29
CA LYS A 97 -3.95 -10.18 5.33
C LYS A 97 -5.43 -10.46 5.09
N ILE A 98 -6.29 -9.68 5.71
CA ILE A 98 -7.74 -9.82 5.54
C ILE A 98 -8.15 -9.51 4.09
N LEU A 99 -7.61 -8.44 3.51
CA LEU A 99 -7.93 -8.04 2.14
C LEU A 99 -7.43 -9.05 1.10
N LEU A 100 -6.39 -9.82 1.41
CA LEU A 100 -5.85 -10.84 0.53
C LEU A 100 -6.53 -12.19 0.67
N LEU A 101 -7.44 -12.37 1.63
CA LEU A 101 -8.18 -13.60 1.78
C LEU A 101 -9.09 -13.82 0.57
N PRO A 102 -9.24 -15.10 0.13
CA PRO A 102 -10.18 -15.41 -0.95
C PRO A 102 -11.58 -14.97 -0.56
N ARG A 103 -12.30 -14.38 -1.51
CA ARG A 103 -13.71 -14.06 -1.30
C ARG A 103 -14.55 -15.30 -1.55
N ASP A 104 -15.54 -15.49 -0.70
CA ASP A 104 -16.54 -16.51 -0.93
C ASP A 104 -17.38 -16.14 -2.17
N PRO A 105 -17.68 -17.09 -3.03
CA PRO A 105 -18.49 -16.85 -4.21
C PRO A 105 -19.91 -16.40 -3.88
#